data_507be7f616eeac2b11c13abd7de09820
#
_entry.id   507be7f616eeac2b11c13abd7de09820
#
_cell.length_a   1.000
_cell.length_b   1.000
_cell.length_c   1.000
_cell.angle_alpha   90.00
_cell.angle_beta   90.00
_cell.angle_gamma   90.00
#
_symmetry.space_group_name_H-M   'P 1'
#
loop_
_entity.id
_entity.type
_entity.pdbx_description
1 polymer ?
#
loop_
_entity_poly.entity_id
_entity_poly.type
_entity_poly.pdbx_seq_one_letter_code
_entity_poly.pdbx_strand_id
1 'polypeptide(L)'
;GATAGSTPFQIVLSKCPSLIPVRVLYSLGSAGITTDRLNNSGSATNVQIQLLNSASAVLSLGQLSATAQGDVPVVTDATGAATLAYTARYYANGAAGAGSVTSNAVYTIVFN
;
A
#
# COMPACT_ATOMS: atom_id res chain seq x y z
N GLY A 1 -4.04 -9.06 -16.25
CA GLY A 1 -3.97 -8.97 -14.92
C GLY A 1 -3.46 -10.14 -14.05
N ALA A 2 -2.45 -10.92 -14.50
CA ALA A 2 -1.86 -11.93 -13.62
C ALA A 2 -1.11 -11.26 -12.45
N THR A 3 -1.16 -11.88 -11.28
CA THR A 3 -0.47 -11.40 -10.08
C THR A 3 0.47 -12.48 -9.55
N ALA A 4 1.53 -12.05 -8.86
CA ALA A 4 2.52 -12.97 -8.30
C ALA A 4 3.35 -12.28 -7.21
N GLY A 5 4.11 -13.07 -6.45
CA GLY A 5 5.13 -12.56 -5.55
C GLY A 5 4.61 -11.78 -4.36
N SER A 6 3.52 -12.22 -3.74
CA SER A 6 2.94 -11.54 -2.57
C SER A 6 3.95 -11.47 -1.42
N THR A 7 4.22 -10.25 -0.94
CA THR A 7 5.14 -9.99 0.16
C THR A 7 4.44 -9.16 1.22
N PRO A 8 4.25 -9.68 2.44
CA PRO A 8 3.66 -8.91 3.52
C PRO A 8 4.64 -7.90 4.08
N PHE A 9 4.13 -6.75 4.52
CA PHE A 9 4.90 -5.75 5.24
C PHE A 9 4.02 -5.08 6.29
N GLN A 10 4.64 -4.39 7.23
CA GLN A 10 3.93 -3.76 8.33
C GLN A 10 4.44 -2.35 8.57
N ILE A 11 3.53 -1.47 9.00
CA ILE A 11 3.86 -0.15 9.54
C ILE A 11 3.56 -0.21 11.03
N VAL A 12 4.59 -0.04 11.86
CA VAL A 12 4.46 -0.12 13.32
C VAL A 12 4.48 1.30 13.89
N LEU A 13 3.44 1.63 14.63
CA LEU A 13 3.30 2.92 15.28
C LEU A 13 3.45 2.77 16.80
N SER A 14 3.99 3.80 17.43
CA SER A 14 4.12 3.85 18.89
C SER A 14 3.91 5.29 19.38
N LYS A 15 3.54 5.42 20.64
CA LYS A 15 3.34 6.73 21.28
C LYS A 15 2.29 7.60 20.56
N CYS A 16 1.34 6.97 19.87
CA CYS A 16 0.18 7.67 19.33
C CYS A 16 -0.86 7.90 20.44
N PRO A 17 -1.88 8.75 20.22
CA PRO A 17 -3.02 8.76 21.13
C PRO A 17 -3.62 7.36 21.26
N SER A 18 -4.04 6.99 22.47
CA SER A 18 -4.54 5.64 22.73
C SER A 18 -6.01 5.49 22.28
N LEU A 19 -6.37 4.27 21.91
CA LEU A 19 -7.74 3.85 21.62
C LEU A 19 -8.42 4.67 20.52
N ILE A 20 -7.65 5.07 19.50
CA ILE A 20 -8.19 5.77 18.34
C ILE A 20 -7.96 4.98 17.06
N PRO A 21 -8.87 5.10 16.06
CA PRO A 21 -8.65 4.45 14.76
C PRO A 21 -7.55 5.17 13.98
N VAL A 22 -6.72 4.37 13.33
CA VAL A 22 -5.59 4.85 12.50
C VAL A 22 -5.69 4.19 11.13
N ARG A 23 -5.51 4.99 10.10
CA ARG A 23 -5.46 4.54 8.70
C ARG A 23 -4.20 5.06 8.05
N VAL A 24 -3.85 4.47 6.91
CA VAL A 24 -2.74 4.91 6.07
C VAL A 24 -3.28 5.35 4.71
N LEU A 25 -2.90 6.55 4.29
CA LEU A 25 -3.15 7.03 2.94
C LEU A 25 -1.85 6.94 2.14
N TYR A 26 -1.86 6.15 1.08
CA TYR A 26 -0.74 6.07 0.15
C TYR A 26 -0.92 7.10 -0.96
N SER A 27 0.15 7.79 -1.31
CA SER A 27 0.15 8.79 -2.37
C SER A 27 1.34 8.61 -3.31
N LEU A 28 1.46 9.48 -4.30
CA LEU A 28 2.47 9.35 -5.34
C LEU A 28 3.88 9.37 -4.75
N GLY A 29 4.67 8.34 -5.08
CA GLY A 29 6.12 8.36 -4.94
C GLY A 29 6.78 8.78 -6.26
N SER A 30 8.10 8.60 -6.37
CA SER A 30 8.85 9.00 -7.57
C SER A 30 8.49 8.17 -8.82
N ALA A 31 8.04 6.92 -8.64
CA ALA A 31 7.62 6.07 -9.75
C ALA A 31 6.19 6.38 -10.23
N GLY A 32 5.37 7.02 -9.39
CA GLY A 32 4.00 7.38 -9.72
C GLY A 32 2.98 6.25 -9.56
N ILE A 33 1.73 6.57 -9.84
CA ILE A 33 0.60 5.64 -9.74
C ILE A 33 -0.20 5.73 -11.05
N THR A 34 -0.51 4.59 -11.63
CA THR A 34 -1.36 4.50 -12.81
C THR A 34 -2.41 3.41 -12.59
N THR A 35 -3.68 3.73 -12.82
CA THR A 35 -4.81 2.80 -12.65
C THR A 35 -4.82 2.17 -11.26
N ASP A 36 -4.65 3.00 -10.22
CA ASP A 36 -4.65 2.60 -8.81
C ASP A 36 -3.54 1.62 -8.42
N ARG A 37 -2.44 1.55 -9.19
CA ARG A 37 -1.29 0.71 -8.94
C ARG A 37 0.00 1.51 -9.00
N LEU A 38 1.00 1.10 -8.21
CA LEU A 38 2.31 1.72 -8.25
C LEU A 38 3.04 1.32 -9.53
N ASN A 39 3.61 2.30 -10.21
CA ASN A 39 4.42 2.06 -11.39
C ASN A 39 5.77 1.46 -11.01
N ASN A 40 6.31 0.61 -11.89
CA ASN A 40 7.64 0.07 -11.75
C ASN A 40 8.66 1.04 -12.37
N SER A 41 9.65 1.47 -11.58
CA SER A 41 10.77 2.26 -12.07
C SER A 41 11.99 1.40 -12.45
N GLY A 42 11.90 0.09 -12.25
CA GLY A 42 12.94 -0.85 -12.66
C GLY A 42 12.86 -1.21 -14.15
N SER A 43 13.64 -2.19 -14.57
CA SER A 43 13.78 -2.54 -15.99
C SER A 43 12.74 -3.53 -16.52
N ALA A 44 11.99 -4.22 -15.65
CA ALA A 44 10.93 -5.12 -16.09
C ALA A 44 9.80 -4.32 -16.77
N THR A 45 9.26 -4.85 -17.88
CA THR A 45 8.21 -4.17 -18.63
C THR A 45 6.82 -4.73 -18.30
N ASN A 46 5.79 -3.88 -18.37
CA ASN A 46 4.39 -4.25 -18.13
C ASN A 46 4.15 -4.86 -16.75
N VAL A 47 4.89 -4.38 -15.74
CA VAL A 47 4.73 -4.80 -14.35
C VAL A 47 4.44 -3.59 -13.49
N GLN A 48 3.42 -3.70 -12.66
CA GLN A 48 3.08 -2.72 -11.63
C GLN A 48 3.00 -3.42 -10.28
N ILE A 49 2.87 -2.65 -9.21
CA ILE A 49 2.75 -3.20 -7.87
C ILE A 49 1.38 -2.82 -7.30
N GLN A 50 0.62 -3.82 -6.87
CA GLN A 50 -0.61 -3.63 -6.11
C GLN A 50 -0.31 -3.70 -4.62
N LEU A 51 -1.01 -2.88 -3.85
CA LEU A 51 -1.01 -2.98 -2.40
C LEU A 51 -2.39 -3.49 -1.94
N LEU A 52 -2.36 -4.39 -0.97
CA LEU A 52 -3.56 -4.97 -0.37
C LEU A 52 -3.62 -4.59 1.10
N ASN A 53 -4.84 -4.40 1.60
CA ASN A 53 -5.05 -4.11 3.02
C ASN A 53 -4.94 -5.39 3.87
N SER A 54 -5.15 -5.27 5.19
CA SER A 54 -5.07 -6.40 6.12
C SER A 54 -6.12 -7.48 5.86
N ALA A 55 -7.19 -7.17 5.16
CA ALA A 55 -8.21 -8.13 4.74
C ALA A 55 -7.92 -8.75 3.37
N SER A 56 -6.73 -8.51 2.80
CA SER A 56 -6.30 -8.98 1.48
C SER A 56 -7.13 -8.42 0.32
N ALA A 57 -7.77 -7.27 0.52
CA ALA A 57 -8.46 -6.55 -0.54
C ALA A 57 -7.53 -5.53 -1.18
N VAL A 58 -7.61 -5.37 -2.49
CA VAL A 58 -6.76 -4.43 -3.24
C VAL A 58 -7.11 -3.00 -2.86
N LEU A 59 -6.08 -2.20 -2.52
CA LEU A 59 -6.25 -0.78 -2.27
C LEU A 59 -6.33 -0.01 -3.59
N SER A 60 -7.21 0.99 -3.63
CA SER A 60 -7.31 1.92 -4.77
C SER A 60 -6.35 3.08 -4.54
N LEU A 61 -5.10 2.91 -4.98
CA LEU A 61 -4.06 3.91 -4.79
C LEU A 61 -4.36 5.17 -5.62
N GLY A 62 -3.91 6.32 -5.12
CA GLY A 62 -4.16 7.60 -5.80
C GLY A 62 -5.43 8.31 -5.37
N GLN A 63 -6.16 7.78 -4.39
CA GLN A 63 -7.34 8.45 -3.84
C GLN A 63 -6.95 9.58 -2.89
N LEU A 64 -7.90 10.48 -2.63
CA LEU A 64 -7.67 11.66 -1.78
C LEU A 64 -7.86 11.38 -0.30
N SER A 65 -8.42 10.23 0.07
CA SER A 65 -8.65 9.85 1.46
C SER A 65 -8.36 8.38 1.68
N ALA A 66 -7.99 8.02 2.91
CA ALA A 66 -7.73 6.63 3.27
C ALA A 66 -9.00 5.77 3.15
N THR A 67 -10.17 6.32 3.45
CA THR A 67 -11.45 5.61 3.32
C THR A 67 -11.75 5.29 1.86
N ALA A 68 -11.59 6.26 0.96
CA ALA A 68 -11.80 6.03 -0.48
C ALA A 68 -10.78 5.04 -1.06
N GLN A 69 -9.57 5.01 -0.49
CA GLN A 69 -8.52 4.06 -0.87
C GLN A 69 -8.88 2.63 -0.48
N GLY A 70 -9.74 2.43 0.50
CA GLY A 70 -10.14 1.11 0.97
C GLY A 70 -9.31 0.60 2.14
N ASP A 71 -8.61 1.47 2.85
CA ASP A 71 -7.81 1.05 3.99
C ASP A 71 -8.70 0.60 5.16
N VAL A 72 -8.21 -0.41 5.88
CA VAL A 72 -8.89 -0.94 7.07
C VAL A 72 -8.27 -0.26 8.29
N PRO A 73 -9.07 0.44 9.13
CA PRO A 73 -8.53 1.10 10.30
C PRO A 73 -8.07 0.10 11.36
N VAL A 74 -7.03 0.47 12.08
CA VAL A 74 -6.56 -0.25 13.26
C VAL A 74 -6.68 0.68 14.45
N VAL A 75 -7.28 0.22 15.52
CA VAL A 75 -7.40 1.02 16.75
C VAL A 75 -6.12 0.86 17.57
N THR A 76 -5.54 1.98 17.99
CA THR A 76 -4.36 1.96 18.85
C THR A 76 -4.72 1.33 20.21
N ASP A 77 -3.74 0.68 20.84
CA ASP A 77 -3.95 0.11 22.17
C ASP A 77 -3.83 1.17 23.27
N ALA A 78 -3.91 0.74 24.52
CA ALA A 78 -3.84 1.65 25.67
C ALA A 78 -2.50 2.38 25.79
N THR A 79 -1.44 1.89 25.15
CA THR A 79 -0.12 2.54 25.11
C THR A 79 0.09 3.38 23.87
N GLY A 80 -0.89 3.43 22.97
CA GLY A 80 -0.79 4.18 21.71
C GLY A 80 -0.03 3.43 20.63
N ALA A 81 0.08 2.12 20.72
CA ALA A 81 0.74 1.30 19.71
C ALA A 81 -0.28 0.74 18.71
N ALA A 82 0.12 0.62 17.46
CA ALA A 82 -0.67 -0.02 16.42
C ALA A 82 0.27 -0.64 15.38
N THR A 83 -0.16 -1.76 14.81
CA THR A 83 0.54 -2.39 13.68
C THR A 83 -0.44 -2.46 12.52
N LEU A 84 -0.08 -1.81 11.41
CA LEU A 84 -0.88 -1.82 10.20
C LEU A 84 -0.21 -2.77 9.21
N ALA A 85 -0.92 -3.83 8.85
CA ALA A 85 -0.42 -4.89 7.98
C ALA A 85 -0.92 -4.70 6.55
N TYR A 86 -0.01 -4.86 5.60
CA TYR A 86 -0.30 -4.75 4.17
C TYR A 86 0.43 -5.85 3.42
N THR A 87 0.05 -6.04 2.16
CA THR A 87 0.74 -6.96 1.26
C THR A 87 1.00 -6.25 -0.07
N ALA A 88 2.21 -6.39 -0.58
CA ALA A 88 2.58 -5.94 -1.92
C ALA A 88 2.67 -7.14 -2.84
N ARG A 89 2.19 -7.01 -4.08
CA ARG A 89 2.32 -8.06 -5.09
C ARG A 89 2.52 -7.46 -6.47
N TYR A 90 3.10 -8.24 -7.37
CA TYR A 90 3.26 -7.83 -8.75
C TYR A 90 1.94 -7.95 -9.51
N TYR A 91 1.71 -7.02 -10.44
CA TYR A 91 0.57 -7.04 -11.33
C TYR A 91 1.08 -6.85 -12.76
N ALA A 92 0.74 -7.79 -13.64
CA ALA A 92 1.10 -7.69 -15.06
C ALA A 92 0.00 -6.93 -15.81
N ASN A 93 0.33 -5.76 -16.35
CA ASN A 93 -0.61 -4.96 -17.14
C ASN A 93 -0.44 -5.17 -18.64
N GLY A 94 0.21 -6.25 -19.01
CA GLY A 94 0.49 -6.70 -20.37
C GLY A 94 1.41 -7.90 -20.31
N ALA A 95 2.07 -8.23 -21.40
CA ALA A 95 3.08 -9.26 -21.41
C ALA A 95 4.30 -8.79 -20.61
N ALA A 96 4.52 -9.37 -19.43
CA ALA A 96 5.59 -8.95 -18.55
C ALA A 96 6.95 -9.37 -19.08
N GLY A 97 7.89 -8.43 -19.12
CA GLY A 97 9.28 -8.67 -19.50
C GLY A 97 10.15 -8.93 -18.28
N ALA A 98 11.27 -9.62 -18.49
CA ALA A 98 12.24 -9.84 -17.42
C ALA A 98 12.95 -8.53 -17.05
N GLY A 99 13.39 -8.44 -15.79
CA GLY A 99 14.13 -7.29 -15.31
C GLY A 99 13.84 -7.02 -13.84
N SER A 100 14.34 -5.90 -13.35
CA SER A 100 14.13 -5.50 -11.98
C SER A 100 12.76 -4.84 -11.79
N VAL A 101 12.19 -4.99 -10.58
CA VAL A 101 10.95 -4.31 -10.19
C VAL A 101 11.26 -3.46 -8.99
N THR A 102 11.07 -2.15 -9.14
CA THR A 102 11.30 -1.17 -8.07
C THR A 102 10.19 -0.15 -8.09
N SER A 103 9.66 0.18 -6.93
CA SER A 103 8.67 1.24 -6.82
C SER A 103 8.71 1.84 -5.43
N ASN A 104 8.00 2.94 -5.26
CA ASN A 104 7.84 3.58 -3.96
C ASN A 104 6.51 4.31 -3.90
N ALA A 105 6.08 4.58 -2.68
CA ALA A 105 4.92 5.43 -2.40
C ALA A 105 5.20 6.23 -1.14
N VAL A 106 4.61 7.40 -1.06
CA VAL A 106 4.59 8.19 0.18
C VAL A 106 3.33 7.81 0.94
N TYR A 107 3.44 7.61 2.25
CA TYR A 107 2.27 7.33 3.06
C TYR A 107 2.09 8.39 4.16
N THR A 108 0.83 8.62 4.50
CA THR A 108 0.45 9.55 5.57
C THR A 108 -0.40 8.78 6.57
N ILE A 109 -0.11 8.94 7.85
CA ILE A 109 -0.90 8.35 8.92
C ILE A 109 -2.09 9.26 9.19
N VAL A 110 -3.28 8.71 9.16
CA VAL A 110 -4.54 9.44 9.38
C VAL A 110 -5.21 8.92 10.65
N PHE A 111 -5.50 9.83 11.57
CA PHE A 111 -6.17 9.52 12.84
C PHE A 111 -7.65 9.90 12.72
N ASN A 112 -8.51 8.91 12.57
CA ASN A 112 -9.95 9.18 12.57
C ASN A 112 -10.80 7.93 12.80
#